data_cab99907b20a50dcc38a10735893da56
#
_entry.id   cab99907b20a50dcc38a10735893da56
#
_cell.length_a   1.000
_cell.length_b   1.000
_cell.length_c   1.000
_cell.angle_alpha   90.00
_cell.angle_beta   90.00
_cell.angle_gamma   90.00
#
_symmetry.space_group_name_H-M   'P 1'
#
loop_
_entity.id
_entity.type
_entity.pdbx_description
1 polymer ?
#
loop_
_entity_poly.entity_id
_entity_poly.type
_entity_poly.pdbx_seq_one_letter_code
_entity_poly.pdbx_strand_id
1 'polypeptide(L)'
;MEFNVWLAFAISSLLIALIPGPGVASIIGFAMHSGKRVALASVMGMAVGNALAVTLSLAGAATILATSALAFNILKWAGAFYLIAIGLVAILKNEQALSFDGAASGALPRSAFLTNMLVGVLHPKTILFFVAISAQFIRPDQPYLPQAVILVITFTAVAAASDTAYALTASRAARLFRSEQSIRWIRRAGGGVLVTAGCAIATIQK
;
A
#
# COMPACT_ATOMS: atom_id res chain seq x y z
N MET A 1 18.05 12.35 -3.57
CA MET A 1 17.92 11.01 -2.96
C MET A 1 18.92 10.08 -3.62
N GLU A 2 19.72 9.34 -2.86
CA GLU A 2 20.71 8.40 -3.38
C GLU A 2 19.99 7.19 -4.03
N PHE A 3 20.62 6.62 -5.08
CA PHE A 3 20.03 5.51 -5.82
C PHE A 3 19.73 4.29 -4.95
N ASN A 4 20.63 3.94 -4.03
CA ASN A 4 20.43 2.79 -3.13
C ASN A 4 19.24 2.99 -2.18
N VAL A 5 19.04 4.22 -1.68
CA VAL A 5 17.88 4.57 -0.84
C VAL A 5 16.59 4.51 -1.62
N TRP A 6 16.60 5.02 -2.86
CA TRP A 6 15.45 4.92 -3.76
C TRP A 6 15.12 3.46 -4.12
N LEU A 7 16.13 2.65 -4.41
CA LEU A 7 15.94 1.24 -4.75
C LEU A 7 15.35 0.45 -3.58
N ALA A 8 15.86 0.67 -2.38
CA ALA A 8 15.32 0.06 -1.16
C ALA A 8 13.84 0.46 -0.94
N PHE A 9 13.49 1.74 -1.18
CA PHE A 9 12.11 2.21 -1.13
C PHE A 9 11.24 1.56 -2.21
N ALA A 10 11.71 1.49 -3.45
CA ALA A 10 10.96 0.88 -4.55
C ALA A 10 10.69 -0.62 -4.31
N ILE A 11 11.68 -1.36 -3.78
CA ILE A 11 11.50 -2.76 -3.38
C ILE A 11 10.49 -2.87 -2.25
N SER A 12 10.58 -2.06 -1.20
CA SER A 12 9.63 -2.05 -0.08
C SER A 12 8.21 -1.73 -0.57
N SER A 13 8.08 -0.76 -1.48
CA SER A 13 6.81 -0.40 -2.13
C SER A 13 6.22 -1.55 -2.93
N LEU A 14 7.06 -2.28 -3.68
CA LEU A 14 6.63 -3.45 -4.44
C LEU A 14 6.13 -4.57 -3.52
N LEU A 15 6.87 -4.87 -2.47
CA LEU A 15 6.51 -5.92 -1.52
C LEU A 15 5.16 -5.63 -0.86
N ILE A 16 4.93 -4.38 -0.43
CA ILE A 16 3.65 -4.01 0.17
C ILE A 16 2.50 -3.95 -0.86
N ALA A 17 2.78 -3.54 -2.10
CA ALA A 17 1.78 -3.50 -3.17
C ALA A 17 1.32 -4.90 -3.61
N LEU A 18 2.22 -5.89 -3.54
CA LEU A 18 1.90 -7.29 -3.84
C LEU A 18 1.04 -7.98 -2.78
N ILE A 19 0.91 -7.42 -1.57
CA ILE A 19 0.02 -7.95 -0.55
C ILE A 19 -1.43 -7.56 -0.90
N PRO A 20 -2.29 -8.52 -1.29
CA PRO A 20 -3.66 -8.18 -1.64
C PRO A 20 -4.43 -7.69 -0.41
N GLY A 21 -5.14 -6.60 -0.60
CA GLY A 21 -6.03 -6.00 0.39
C GLY A 21 -7.43 -5.73 -0.20
N PRO A 22 -8.30 -5.04 0.54
CA PRO A 22 -9.65 -4.71 0.08
C PRO A 22 -9.68 -3.97 -1.26
N GLY A 23 -8.70 -3.11 -1.53
CA GLY A 23 -8.57 -2.40 -2.79
C GLY A 23 -8.34 -3.34 -3.98
N VAL A 24 -7.40 -4.29 -3.85
CA VAL A 24 -7.15 -5.32 -4.86
C VAL A 24 -8.38 -6.21 -5.05
N ALA A 25 -9.08 -6.59 -3.97
CA ALA A 25 -10.32 -7.36 -4.05
C ALA A 25 -11.40 -6.61 -4.86
N SER A 26 -11.57 -5.31 -4.62
CA SER A 26 -12.48 -4.45 -5.37
C SER A 26 -12.11 -4.40 -6.87
N ILE A 27 -10.82 -4.23 -7.21
CA ILE A 27 -10.34 -4.22 -8.60
C ILE A 27 -10.65 -5.55 -9.30
N ILE A 28 -10.37 -6.68 -8.65
CA ILE A 28 -10.67 -8.01 -9.16
C ILE A 28 -12.17 -8.19 -9.33
N GLY A 29 -12.97 -7.74 -8.36
CA GLY A 29 -14.44 -7.76 -8.42
C GLY A 29 -14.95 -7.01 -9.65
N PHE A 30 -14.51 -5.78 -9.90
CA PHE A 30 -14.86 -5.03 -11.11
C PHE A 30 -14.41 -5.72 -12.39
N ALA A 31 -13.21 -6.32 -12.41
CA ALA A 31 -12.73 -7.05 -13.58
C ALA A 31 -13.60 -8.25 -13.93
N MET A 32 -14.10 -8.95 -12.92
CA MET A 32 -14.93 -10.16 -13.10
C MET A 32 -16.37 -9.84 -13.47
N HIS A 33 -16.97 -8.80 -12.86
CA HIS A 33 -18.41 -8.54 -12.99
C HIS A 33 -18.72 -7.43 -14.01
N SER A 34 -17.80 -6.52 -14.29
CA SER A 34 -18.02 -5.35 -15.16
C SER A 34 -16.98 -5.22 -16.28
N GLY A 35 -16.01 -6.13 -16.34
CA GLY A 35 -15.04 -6.24 -17.41
C GLY A 35 -13.81 -5.32 -17.29
N LYS A 36 -12.86 -5.54 -18.19
CA LYS A 36 -11.52 -4.94 -18.16
C LYS A 36 -11.53 -3.40 -18.12
N ARG A 37 -12.42 -2.76 -18.90
CA ARG A 37 -12.47 -1.28 -18.98
C ARG A 37 -12.84 -0.65 -17.63
N VAL A 38 -13.79 -1.24 -16.92
CA VAL A 38 -14.24 -0.79 -15.60
C VAL A 38 -13.16 -1.06 -14.56
N ALA A 39 -12.50 -2.22 -14.63
CA ALA A 39 -11.37 -2.55 -13.76
C ALA A 39 -10.19 -1.58 -13.92
N LEU A 40 -9.84 -1.20 -15.14
CA LEU A 40 -8.77 -0.21 -15.37
C LEU A 40 -9.15 1.18 -14.86
N ALA A 41 -10.43 1.59 -14.99
CA ALA A 41 -10.91 2.83 -14.39
C ALA A 41 -10.80 2.78 -12.84
N SER A 42 -11.10 1.63 -12.25
CA SER A 42 -10.92 1.36 -10.82
C SER A 42 -9.45 1.44 -10.38
N VAL A 43 -8.51 0.90 -11.17
CA VAL A 43 -7.06 1.04 -10.95
C VAL A 43 -6.63 2.51 -10.97
N MET A 44 -7.11 3.29 -11.94
CA MET A 44 -6.81 4.73 -12.00
C MET A 44 -7.35 5.48 -10.79
N GLY A 45 -8.56 5.15 -10.33
CA GLY A 45 -9.12 5.70 -9.09
C GLY A 45 -8.23 5.37 -7.88
N MET A 46 -7.82 4.10 -7.74
CA MET A 46 -6.93 3.66 -6.68
C MET A 46 -5.58 4.39 -6.72
N ALA A 47 -5.00 4.59 -7.90
CA ALA A 47 -3.73 5.30 -8.06
C ALA A 47 -3.85 6.77 -7.59
N VAL A 48 -4.92 7.47 -7.99
CA VAL A 48 -5.19 8.84 -7.52
C VAL A 48 -5.40 8.86 -6.01
N GLY A 49 -6.18 7.94 -5.46
CA GLY A 49 -6.42 7.83 -4.02
C GLY A 49 -5.15 7.56 -3.24
N ASN A 50 -4.32 6.63 -3.69
CA ASN A 50 -3.01 6.35 -3.09
C ASN A 50 -2.07 7.57 -3.16
N ALA A 51 -2.01 8.28 -4.29
CA ALA A 51 -1.19 9.48 -4.42
C ALA A 51 -1.60 10.56 -3.41
N LEU A 52 -2.91 10.78 -3.24
CA LEU A 52 -3.44 11.70 -2.24
C LEU A 52 -3.10 11.25 -0.81
N ALA A 53 -3.34 9.98 -0.48
CA ALA A 53 -3.03 9.42 0.84
C ALA A 53 -1.55 9.57 1.19
N VAL A 54 -0.65 9.24 0.24
CA VAL A 54 0.80 9.35 0.42
C VAL A 54 1.22 10.81 0.58
N THR A 55 0.69 11.71 -0.24
CA THR A 55 1.00 13.15 -0.16
C THR A 55 0.59 13.72 1.19
N LEU A 56 -0.62 13.40 1.66
CA LEU A 56 -1.11 13.84 2.97
C LEU A 56 -0.29 13.23 4.13
N SER A 57 0.07 11.96 4.02
CA SER A 57 0.91 11.28 5.03
C SER A 57 2.31 11.91 5.12
N LEU A 58 2.93 12.22 3.98
CA LEU A 58 4.22 12.88 3.94
C LEU A 58 4.13 14.32 4.44
N ALA A 59 3.11 15.08 4.07
CA ALA A 59 2.89 16.45 4.57
C ALA A 59 2.72 16.47 6.09
N GLY A 60 1.95 15.53 6.64
CA GLY A 60 1.80 15.35 8.09
C GLY A 60 3.11 14.95 8.77
N ALA A 61 3.86 14.02 8.20
CA ALA A 61 5.18 13.62 8.70
C ALA A 61 6.20 14.79 8.67
N ALA A 62 6.18 15.62 7.62
CA ALA A 62 7.03 16.80 7.52
C ALA A 62 6.76 17.79 8.65
N THR A 63 5.50 18.04 8.95
CA THR A 63 5.12 18.96 10.04
C THR A 63 5.62 18.45 11.39
N ILE A 64 5.47 17.16 11.66
CA ILE A 64 5.95 16.52 12.89
C ILE A 64 7.47 16.58 12.97
N LEU A 65 8.18 16.32 11.88
CA LEU A 65 9.64 16.37 11.80
C LEU A 65 10.18 17.78 12.11
N ALA A 66 9.48 18.81 11.62
CA ALA A 66 9.87 20.21 11.80
C ALA A 66 9.61 20.73 13.24
N THR A 67 8.69 20.10 13.98
CA THR A 67 8.22 20.65 15.27
C THR A 67 8.81 19.93 16.49
N SER A 68 9.13 18.64 16.42
CA SER A 68 9.58 17.89 17.60
C SER A 68 10.29 16.58 17.26
N ALA A 69 11.55 16.49 17.68
CA ALA A 69 12.32 15.24 17.62
C ALA A 69 11.69 14.12 18.47
N LEU A 70 11.04 14.48 19.59
CA LEU A 70 10.33 13.53 20.44
C LEU A 70 9.11 12.96 19.70
N ALA A 71 8.29 13.82 19.09
CA ALA A 71 7.11 13.39 18.32
C ALA A 71 7.50 12.50 17.15
N PHE A 72 8.63 12.80 16.50
CA PHE A 72 9.19 11.95 15.45
C PHE A 72 9.57 10.56 15.97
N ASN A 73 10.26 10.46 17.11
CA ASN A 73 10.62 9.18 17.73
C ASN A 73 9.37 8.38 18.12
N ILE A 74 8.36 9.00 18.69
CA ILE A 74 7.09 8.36 19.03
C ILE A 74 6.44 7.80 17.75
N LEU A 75 6.38 8.60 16.69
CA LEU A 75 5.80 8.19 15.40
C LEU A 75 6.56 7.02 14.76
N LYS A 76 7.90 7.06 14.81
CA LYS A 76 8.76 5.97 14.34
C LYS A 76 8.46 4.65 15.07
N TRP A 77 8.41 4.67 16.39
CA TRP A 77 8.14 3.48 17.20
C TRP A 77 6.71 2.98 17.01
N ALA A 78 5.72 3.89 16.98
CA ALA A 78 4.33 3.54 16.70
C ALA A 78 4.20 2.88 15.31
N GLY A 79 4.89 3.40 14.30
CA GLY A 79 4.93 2.81 12.96
C GLY A 79 5.59 1.43 12.93
N ALA A 80 6.73 1.26 13.62
CA ALA A 80 7.40 -0.03 13.73
C ALA A 80 6.50 -1.09 14.39
N PHE A 81 5.90 -0.76 15.54
CA PHE A 81 4.93 -1.64 16.22
C PHE A 81 3.74 -1.98 15.34
N TYR A 82 3.21 -0.99 14.63
CA TYR A 82 2.08 -1.21 13.73
C TYR A 82 2.41 -2.17 12.59
N LEU A 83 3.58 -2.02 11.93
CA LEU A 83 4.03 -2.94 10.88
C LEU A 83 4.23 -4.36 11.40
N ILE A 84 4.83 -4.50 12.58
CA ILE A 84 4.99 -5.79 13.25
C ILE A 84 3.62 -6.40 13.56
N ALA A 85 2.70 -5.62 14.14
CA ALA A 85 1.36 -6.09 14.50
C ALA A 85 0.57 -6.55 13.27
N ILE A 86 0.52 -5.75 12.19
CA ILE A 86 -0.15 -6.14 10.93
C ILE A 86 0.53 -7.36 10.31
N GLY A 87 1.85 -7.41 10.31
CA GLY A 87 2.60 -8.55 9.81
C GLY A 87 2.26 -9.84 10.57
N LEU A 88 2.23 -9.79 11.90
CA LEU A 88 1.83 -10.92 12.74
C LEU A 88 0.37 -11.32 12.51
N VAL A 89 -0.55 -10.35 12.44
CA VAL A 89 -1.96 -10.61 12.12
C VAL A 89 -2.09 -11.28 10.75
N ALA A 90 -1.34 -10.85 9.74
CA ALA A 90 -1.34 -11.46 8.42
C ALA A 90 -0.80 -12.91 8.43
N ILE A 91 0.16 -13.22 9.31
CA ILE A 91 0.71 -14.56 9.45
C ILE A 91 -0.24 -15.49 10.25
N LEU A 92 -0.81 -14.98 11.34
CA LEU A 92 -1.51 -15.77 12.35
C LEU A 92 -3.01 -15.92 12.10
N LYS A 93 -3.67 -14.87 11.58
CA LYS A 93 -5.11 -14.92 11.33
C LYS A 93 -5.45 -15.74 10.09
N ASN A 94 -6.31 -16.71 10.30
CA ASN A 94 -6.95 -17.50 9.24
C ASN A 94 -8.25 -16.78 8.80
N GLU A 95 -8.13 -15.60 8.15
CA GLU A 95 -9.30 -14.92 7.62
C GLU A 95 -9.75 -15.57 6.31
N GLN A 96 -11.07 -15.63 6.13
CA GLN A 96 -11.74 -16.17 4.96
C GLN A 96 -11.27 -15.50 3.66
N ALA A 97 -11.42 -16.22 2.56
CA ALA A 97 -11.16 -15.72 1.22
C ALA A 97 -11.76 -14.31 1.02
N LEU A 98 -11.02 -13.43 0.32
CA LEU A 98 -11.52 -12.11 -0.01
C LEU A 98 -12.86 -12.26 -0.76
N SER A 99 -13.94 -11.69 -0.22
CA SER A 99 -15.21 -11.67 -0.94
C SER A 99 -15.13 -10.63 -2.06
N PHE A 100 -15.49 -11.04 -3.26
CA PHE A 100 -15.49 -10.19 -4.45
C PHE A 100 -16.86 -9.58 -4.73
N ASP A 101 -17.82 -9.76 -3.80
CA ASP A 101 -19.23 -9.41 -3.98
C ASP A 101 -19.50 -7.90 -3.93
N GLY A 102 -18.51 -7.07 -3.62
CA GLY A 102 -18.68 -5.61 -3.52
C GLY A 102 -18.76 -4.86 -4.86
N ALA A 103 -18.53 -5.53 -5.99
CA ALA A 103 -18.57 -4.90 -7.30
C ALA A 103 -19.93 -5.17 -7.96
N ALA A 104 -20.75 -4.14 -8.13
CA ALA A 104 -22.04 -4.25 -8.82
C ALA A 104 -21.82 -4.70 -10.27
N SER A 105 -22.58 -5.72 -10.71
CA SER A 105 -22.64 -6.11 -12.12
C SER A 105 -23.12 -4.94 -12.97
N GLY A 106 -22.40 -4.62 -14.06
CA GLY A 106 -22.74 -3.50 -14.92
C GLY A 106 -22.33 -2.12 -14.38
N ALA A 107 -21.42 -2.07 -13.41
CA ALA A 107 -20.90 -0.80 -12.91
C ALA A 107 -20.29 0.06 -14.03
N LEU A 108 -20.51 1.38 -13.93
CA LEU A 108 -19.92 2.34 -14.86
C LEU A 108 -18.44 2.60 -14.50
N PRO A 109 -17.56 2.89 -15.47
CA PRO A 109 -16.16 3.23 -15.22
C PRO A 109 -15.98 4.38 -14.22
N ARG A 110 -16.84 5.41 -14.27
CA ARG A 110 -16.83 6.54 -13.33
C ARG A 110 -17.12 6.10 -11.89
N SER A 111 -18.08 5.22 -11.70
CA SER A 111 -18.41 4.69 -10.38
C SER A 111 -17.25 3.88 -9.81
N ALA A 112 -16.66 2.99 -10.60
CA ALA A 112 -15.50 2.19 -10.20
C ALA A 112 -14.27 3.07 -9.86
N PHE A 113 -14.03 4.12 -10.64
CA PHE A 113 -12.99 5.11 -10.38
C PHE A 113 -13.20 5.79 -9.02
N LEU A 114 -14.39 6.35 -8.78
CA LEU A 114 -14.68 7.09 -7.55
C LEU A 114 -14.65 6.17 -6.32
N THR A 115 -15.22 4.98 -6.43
CA THR A 115 -15.18 3.98 -5.35
C THR A 115 -13.74 3.67 -4.94
N ASN A 116 -12.88 3.34 -5.90
CA ASN A 116 -11.51 2.99 -5.58
C ASN A 116 -10.61 4.18 -5.29
N MET A 117 -10.94 5.37 -5.75
CA MET A 117 -10.29 6.60 -5.28
C MET A 117 -10.53 6.79 -3.78
N LEU A 118 -11.75 6.65 -3.31
CA LEU A 118 -12.06 6.75 -1.88
C LEU A 118 -11.39 5.64 -1.06
N VAL A 119 -11.42 4.40 -1.57
CA VAL A 119 -10.71 3.28 -0.94
C VAL A 119 -9.20 3.57 -0.85
N GLY A 120 -8.61 4.13 -1.89
CA GLY A 120 -7.18 4.50 -1.91
C GLY A 120 -6.83 5.61 -0.94
N VAL A 121 -7.65 6.68 -0.87
CA VAL A 121 -7.45 7.79 0.09
C VAL A 121 -7.51 7.30 1.53
N LEU A 122 -8.48 6.45 1.82
CA LEU A 122 -8.71 5.91 3.18
C LEU A 122 -7.91 4.63 3.47
N HIS A 123 -6.98 4.25 2.61
CA HIS A 123 -6.26 2.98 2.71
C HIS A 123 -5.31 2.96 3.93
N PRO A 124 -5.68 2.32 5.04
CA PRO A 124 -4.92 2.42 6.28
C PRO A 124 -3.51 1.83 6.14
N LYS A 125 -3.36 0.77 5.35
CA LYS A 125 -2.06 0.15 5.06
C LYS A 125 -1.09 1.15 4.44
N THR A 126 -1.53 1.92 3.44
CA THR A 126 -0.70 2.93 2.75
C THR A 126 -0.36 4.08 3.68
N ILE A 127 -1.36 4.64 4.37
CA ILE A 127 -1.16 5.78 5.28
C ILE A 127 -0.15 5.43 6.36
N LEU A 128 -0.34 4.32 7.04
CA LEU A 128 0.50 3.92 8.17
C LEU A 128 1.89 3.47 7.72
N PHE A 129 2.01 2.84 6.54
CA PHE A 129 3.29 2.56 5.93
C PHE A 129 4.09 3.84 5.69
N PHE A 130 3.48 4.88 5.12
CA PHE A 130 4.18 6.12 4.85
C PHE A 130 4.52 6.91 6.12
N VAL A 131 3.63 6.92 7.10
CA VAL A 131 3.91 7.51 8.40
C VAL A 131 5.11 6.83 9.08
N ALA A 132 5.18 5.49 9.00
CA ALA A 132 6.26 4.72 9.61
C ALA A 132 7.60 4.84 8.87
N ILE A 133 7.57 4.87 7.54
CA ILE A 133 8.77 4.74 6.70
C ILE A 133 9.34 6.10 6.26
N SER A 134 8.52 7.16 6.18
CA SER A 134 8.96 8.47 5.67
C SER A 134 10.26 8.97 6.30
N ALA A 135 10.40 8.76 7.61
CA ALA A 135 11.59 9.14 8.37
C ALA A 135 12.90 8.47 7.92
N GLN A 136 12.83 7.31 7.27
CA GLN A 136 14.01 6.55 6.87
C GLN A 136 14.48 6.89 5.46
N PHE A 137 13.55 7.29 4.60
CA PHE A 137 13.81 7.56 3.20
C PHE A 137 13.96 9.05 2.88
N ILE A 138 13.65 9.92 3.86
CA ILE A 138 13.83 11.37 3.74
C ILE A 138 15.07 11.80 4.53
N ARG A 139 16.01 12.39 3.85
CA ARG A 139 17.23 12.94 4.42
C ARG A 139 17.01 14.39 4.85
N PRO A 140 17.27 14.73 6.13
CA PRO A 140 17.08 16.10 6.63
C PRO A 140 18.05 17.13 6.04
N ASP A 141 19.23 16.68 5.58
CA ASP A 141 20.28 17.49 4.95
C ASP A 141 19.98 17.89 3.50
N GLN A 142 18.88 17.42 2.93
CA GLN A 142 18.47 17.69 1.54
C GLN A 142 17.07 18.29 1.49
N PRO A 143 16.74 19.06 0.42
CA PRO A 143 15.41 19.64 0.26
C PRO A 143 14.32 18.55 0.33
N TYR A 144 13.31 18.79 1.18
CA TYR A 144 12.23 17.84 1.47
C TYR A 144 11.35 17.53 0.22
N LEU A 145 10.91 18.61 -0.46
CA LEU A 145 9.91 18.51 -1.52
C LEU A 145 10.32 17.59 -2.69
N PRO A 146 11.54 17.69 -3.26
CA PRO A 146 11.97 16.77 -4.32
C PRO A 146 11.96 15.30 -3.87
N GLN A 147 12.36 15.02 -2.63
CA GLN A 147 12.36 13.66 -2.08
C GLN A 147 10.93 13.15 -1.93
N ALA A 148 10.03 13.94 -1.36
CA ALA A 148 8.61 13.60 -1.21
C ALA A 148 7.95 13.30 -2.57
N VAL A 149 8.20 14.12 -3.59
CA VAL A 149 7.68 13.91 -4.96
C VAL A 149 8.16 12.57 -5.54
N ILE A 150 9.45 12.26 -5.38
CA ILE A 150 10.02 10.99 -5.86
C ILE A 150 9.32 9.81 -5.16
N LEU A 151 9.10 9.89 -3.84
CA LEU A 151 8.43 8.83 -3.07
C LEU A 151 6.97 8.65 -3.52
N VAL A 152 6.21 9.74 -3.70
CA VAL A 152 4.82 9.71 -4.19
C VAL A 152 4.74 9.05 -5.56
N ILE A 153 5.58 9.50 -6.51
CA ILE A 153 5.57 8.99 -7.88
C ILE A 153 5.96 7.51 -7.90
N THR A 154 7.05 7.15 -7.21
CA THR A 154 7.55 5.76 -7.19
C THR A 154 6.51 4.82 -6.62
N PHE A 155 5.94 5.13 -5.44
CA PHE A 155 4.93 4.28 -4.82
C PHE A 155 3.68 4.16 -5.68
N THR A 156 3.17 5.29 -6.20
CA THR A 156 1.95 5.30 -7.02
C THR A 156 2.15 4.49 -8.30
N ALA A 157 3.30 4.62 -8.95
CA ALA A 157 3.61 3.85 -10.16
C ALA A 157 3.70 2.34 -9.88
N VAL A 158 4.41 1.96 -8.82
CA VAL A 158 4.56 0.55 -8.41
C VAL A 158 3.22 -0.05 -8.02
N ALA A 159 2.42 0.66 -7.22
CA ALA A 159 1.09 0.21 -6.81
C ALA A 159 0.15 0.09 -8.03
N ALA A 160 0.12 1.08 -8.91
CA ALA A 160 -0.70 1.05 -10.13
C ALA A 160 -0.29 -0.09 -11.07
N ALA A 161 1.00 -0.38 -11.20
CA ALA A 161 1.49 -1.52 -11.98
C ALA A 161 1.02 -2.85 -11.40
N SER A 162 1.14 -3.04 -10.08
CA SER A 162 0.64 -4.22 -9.37
C SER A 162 -0.88 -4.37 -9.52
N ASP A 163 -1.65 -3.30 -9.29
CA ASP A 163 -3.11 -3.27 -9.42
C ASP A 163 -3.55 -3.56 -10.86
N THR A 164 -2.81 -3.05 -11.86
CA THR A 164 -3.05 -3.36 -13.27
C THR A 164 -2.82 -4.83 -13.57
N ALA A 165 -1.76 -5.43 -13.02
CA ALA A 165 -1.50 -6.85 -13.17
C ALA A 165 -2.66 -7.68 -12.57
N TYR A 166 -3.17 -7.31 -11.41
CA TYR A 166 -4.36 -7.94 -10.82
C TYR A 166 -5.61 -7.77 -11.69
N ALA A 167 -5.87 -6.58 -12.23
CA ALA A 167 -7.00 -6.31 -13.12
C ALA A 167 -6.95 -7.16 -14.40
N LEU A 168 -5.78 -7.26 -15.03
CA LEU A 168 -5.58 -7.99 -16.28
C LEU A 168 -5.59 -9.51 -16.11
N THR A 169 -5.15 -9.99 -14.96
CA THR A 169 -5.11 -11.43 -14.62
C THR A 169 -6.27 -11.85 -13.70
N ALA A 170 -7.32 -11.05 -13.62
CA ALA A 170 -8.43 -11.21 -12.67
C ALA A 170 -9.02 -12.62 -12.61
N SER A 171 -9.21 -13.30 -13.75
CA SER A 171 -9.75 -14.68 -13.78
C SER A 171 -8.81 -15.71 -13.14
N ARG A 172 -7.50 -15.51 -13.25
CA ARG A 172 -6.47 -16.34 -12.60
C ARG A 172 -6.26 -15.89 -11.15
N ALA A 173 -6.17 -14.59 -10.92
CA ALA A 173 -6.04 -14.01 -9.60
C ALA A 173 -7.23 -14.41 -8.70
N ALA A 174 -8.46 -14.37 -9.21
CA ALA A 174 -9.63 -14.83 -8.48
C ALA A 174 -9.56 -16.31 -8.08
N ARG A 175 -9.01 -17.18 -8.94
CA ARG A 175 -8.78 -18.60 -8.59
C ARG A 175 -7.74 -18.76 -7.48
N LEU A 176 -6.65 -17.99 -7.53
CA LEU A 176 -5.64 -17.98 -6.47
C LEU A 176 -6.22 -17.50 -5.14
N PHE A 177 -7.05 -16.45 -5.17
CA PHE A 177 -7.73 -15.90 -3.98
C PHE A 177 -8.90 -16.72 -3.48
N ARG A 178 -9.39 -17.70 -4.24
CA ARG A 178 -10.35 -18.70 -3.78
C ARG A 178 -9.68 -19.90 -3.11
N SER A 179 -8.39 -20.13 -3.38
CA SER A 179 -7.61 -21.18 -2.74
C SER A 179 -7.11 -20.69 -1.38
N GLU A 180 -7.62 -21.26 -0.31
CA GLU A 180 -7.17 -20.95 1.06
C GLU A 180 -5.66 -21.13 1.24
N GLN A 181 -5.07 -22.12 0.56
CA GLN A 181 -3.64 -22.39 0.63
C GLN A 181 -2.82 -21.27 -0.02
N SER A 182 -3.22 -20.80 -1.20
CA SER A 182 -2.54 -19.69 -1.90
C SER A 182 -2.64 -18.39 -1.10
N ILE A 183 -3.82 -18.08 -0.55
CA ILE A 183 -4.02 -16.91 0.31
C ILE A 183 -3.12 -16.99 1.55
N ARG A 184 -3.07 -18.13 2.22
CA ARG A 184 -2.20 -18.31 3.38
C ARG A 184 -0.73 -18.05 3.06
N TRP A 185 -0.23 -18.57 1.93
CA TRP A 185 1.16 -18.36 1.52
C TRP A 185 1.46 -16.89 1.20
N ILE A 186 0.60 -16.23 0.42
CA ILE A 186 0.75 -14.80 0.07
C ILE A 186 0.74 -13.93 1.34
N ARG A 187 -0.19 -14.21 2.27
CA ARG A 187 -0.28 -13.48 3.54
C ARG A 187 0.90 -13.70 4.45
N ARG A 188 1.37 -14.94 4.58
CA ARG A 188 2.55 -15.29 5.40
C ARG A 188 3.81 -14.63 4.84
N ALA A 189 4.03 -14.70 3.54
CA ALA A 189 5.15 -14.04 2.90
C ALA A 189 5.11 -12.51 3.10
N GLY A 190 3.97 -11.88 2.81
CA GLY A 190 3.77 -10.45 3.01
C GLY A 190 3.87 -10.03 4.48
N GLY A 191 3.28 -10.81 5.38
CA GLY A 191 3.38 -10.59 6.83
C GLY A 191 4.82 -10.67 7.32
N GLY A 192 5.59 -11.65 6.85
CA GLY A 192 7.02 -11.78 7.15
C GLY A 192 7.81 -10.53 6.75
N VAL A 193 7.55 -10.01 5.54
CA VAL A 193 8.18 -8.77 5.07
C VAL A 193 7.81 -7.56 5.95
N LEU A 194 6.56 -7.44 6.38
CA LEU A 194 6.13 -6.36 7.27
C LEU A 194 6.79 -6.45 8.65
N VAL A 195 6.90 -7.66 9.21
CA VAL A 195 7.60 -7.87 10.48
C VAL A 195 9.07 -7.51 10.36
N THR A 196 9.76 -7.99 9.32
CA THR A 196 11.18 -7.64 9.11
C THR A 196 11.39 -6.15 8.88
N ALA A 197 10.51 -5.48 8.14
CA ALA A 197 10.54 -4.04 7.97
C ALA A 197 10.34 -3.31 9.30
N GLY A 198 9.35 -3.70 10.10
CA GLY A 198 9.11 -3.12 11.43
C GLY A 198 10.31 -3.31 12.38
N CYS A 199 10.92 -4.49 12.40
CA CYS A 199 12.14 -4.76 13.18
C CYS A 199 13.32 -3.90 12.69
N ALA A 200 13.52 -3.80 11.38
CA ALA A 200 14.57 -2.95 10.81
C ALA A 200 14.38 -1.47 11.21
N ILE A 201 13.14 -0.98 11.21
CA ILE A 201 12.80 0.38 11.67
C ILE A 201 13.15 0.58 13.14
N ALA A 202 12.87 -0.41 13.98
CA ALA A 202 13.15 -0.34 15.41
C ALA A 202 14.66 -0.29 15.71
N THR A 203 15.49 -0.93 14.88
CA THR A 203 16.95 -1.03 15.09
C THR A 203 17.76 0.16 14.54
N ILE A 204 17.19 0.98 13.65
CA ILE A 204 17.86 2.16 13.11
C ILE A 204 17.93 3.25 14.20
N GLN A 205 19.09 3.40 14.79
CA GLN A 205 19.44 4.56 15.63
C GLN A 205 19.91 5.71 14.74
N LYS A 206 19.23 6.85 14.84
CA LYS A 206 19.74 8.15 14.37
C LYS A 206 19.93 9.06 15.56
#